data_d75cbf58fa37a55101dacfe82508e83f
#
_entry.id   d75cbf58fa37a55101dacfe82508e83f
#
_cell.length_a   1.000
_cell.length_b   1.000
_cell.length_c   1.000
_cell.angle_alpha   90.00
_cell.angle_beta   90.00
_cell.angle_gamma   90.00
#
_symmetry.space_group_name_H-M   'P 1'
#
loop_
_entity.id
_entity.type
_entity.pdbx_description
1 polymer ?
#
loop_
_entity_poly.entity_id
_entity_poly.type
_entity_poly.pdbx_seq_one_letter_code
_entity_poly.pdbx_strand_id
1 'polypeptide(L)'
;MIMQKSDFQDRIKEFQDLIDQSTHIVFFWWAGVSTESWVPDFRSKDWLYNQHDVQFEDYQPEYLLSHSCLYNEPKVFFEYYRQKMDCRWVKPNITHKKLAELEKVWKLSAVITQNIDWLHQKAWSINVLEVHWTTQRVYCDKCDKLYDPDVLFTFKWDIPYCECGWMLRPDVTILFHQ
;
A
#
# COMPACT_ATOMS: atom_id res chain seq x y z
N MET A 1 17.21 -4.69 26.11
CA MET A 1 17.56 -3.52 26.97
C MET A 1 16.32 -2.63 26.99
N ILE A 2 15.58 -2.60 28.11
CA ILE A 2 14.34 -1.82 28.22
C ILE A 2 14.77 -0.35 28.38
N MET A 3 14.41 0.49 27.44
CA MET A 3 14.64 1.94 27.49
C MET A 3 13.94 2.54 28.70
N GLN A 4 14.61 3.37 29.49
CA GLN A 4 13.98 4.04 30.62
C GLN A 4 12.95 5.08 30.10
N LYS A 5 11.89 5.27 30.87
CA LYS A 5 10.78 6.17 30.48
C LYS A 5 11.25 7.63 30.28
N SER A 6 12.28 8.07 31.03
CA SER A 6 12.93 9.38 30.88
C SER A 6 13.61 9.53 29.53
N ASP A 7 14.40 8.56 29.11
CA ASP A 7 15.13 8.56 27.84
C ASP A 7 14.16 8.62 26.63
N PHE A 8 13.02 7.96 26.73
CA PHE A 8 11.98 8.03 25.69
C PHE A 8 11.37 9.43 25.56
N GLN A 9 11.08 10.10 26.68
CA GLN A 9 10.52 11.46 26.68
C GLN A 9 11.52 12.49 26.15
N ASP A 10 12.79 12.37 26.49
CA ASP A 10 13.84 13.25 26.01
C ASP A 10 14.01 13.13 24.48
N ARG A 11 13.94 11.92 23.93
CA ARG A 11 13.96 11.69 22.49
C ARG A 11 12.73 12.22 21.75
N ILE A 12 11.54 12.12 22.36
CA ILE A 12 10.34 12.75 21.80
C ILE A 12 10.51 14.26 21.72
N LYS A 13 11.03 14.88 22.78
CA LYS A 13 11.27 16.32 22.82
C LYS A 13 12.28 16.75 21.76
N GLU A 14 13.41 16.04 21.67
CA GLU A 14 14.41 16.27 20.63
C GLU A 14 13.81 16.19 19.21
N PHE A 15 12.99 15.17 18.96
CA PHE A 15 12.30 15.01 17.69
C PHE A 15 11.30 16.14 17.41
N GLN A 16 10.56 16.59 18.43
CA GLN A 16 9.66 17.71 18.32
C GLN A 16 10.42 19.01 18.00
N ASP A 17 11.53 19.26 18.69
CA ASP A 17 12.39 20.43 18.45
C ASP A 17 12.95 20.43 17.01
N LEU A 18 13.31 19.27 16.47
CA LEU A 18 13.72 19.12 15.07
C LEU A 18 12.60 19.47 14.10
N ILE A 19 11.37 19.01 14.34
CA ILE A 19 10.21 19.36 13.54
C ILE A 19 9.95 20.87 13.61
N ASP A 20 10.01 21.44 14.81
CA ASP A 20 9.71 22.86 15.01
C ASP A 20 10.71 23.78 14.34
N GLN A 21 11.99 23.43 14.32
CA GLN A 21 13.07 24.17 13.67
C GLN A 21 13.11 23.96 12.15
N SER A 22 12.54 22.87 11.65
CA SER A 22 12.56 22.53 10.23
C SER A 22 11.55 23.38 9.45
N THR A 23 11.97 23.86 8.29
CA THR A 23 11.14 24.63 7.34
C THR A 23 10.73 23.80 6.13
N HIS A 24 11.46 22.73 5.84
CA HIS A 24 11.22 21.83 4.71
C HIS A 24 11.44 20.38 5.17
N ILE A 25 10.37 19.67 5.39
CA ILE A 25 10.39 18.25 5.79
C ILE A 25 9.97 17.41 4.60
N VAL A 26 10.64 16.30 4.36
CA VAL A 26 10.20 15.22 3.47
C VAL A 26 10.04 13.98 4.30
N PHE A 27 8.90 13.36 4.21
CA PHE A 27 8.64 12.08 4.86
C PHE A 27 8.80 10.95 3.84
N PHE A 28 9.72 10.03 4.11
CA PHE A 28 9.96 8.86 3.27
C PHE A 28 9.75 7.58 4.10
N TRP A 29 8.76 6.78 3.75
CA TRP A 29 8.45 5.58 4.51
C TRP A 29 7.77 4.48 3.67
N TRP A 30 7.62 3.30 4.27
CA TRP A 30 7.02 2.11 3.67
C TRP A 30 5.98 1.46 4.60
N ALA A 31 5.68 0.16 4.43
CA ALA A 31 4.56 -0.55 5.06
C ALA A 31 4.40 -0.35 6.58
N GLY A 32 5.50 -0.14 7.31
CA GLY A 32 5.45 0.07 8.77
C GLY A 32 4.61 1.26 9.23
N VAL A 33 4.36 2.27 8.38
CA VAL A 33 3.46 3.38 8.74
C VAL A 33 1.99 2.96 8.76
N SER A 34 1.63 1.92 8.00
CA SER A 34 0.24 1.48 7.82
C SER A 34 -0.15 0.32 8.73
N THR A 35 0.80 -0.27 9.47
CA THR A 35 0.52 -1.37 10.42
C THR A 35 -0.44 -0.94 11.54
N GLU A 36 -0.32 0.28 12.03
CA GLU A 36 -1.27 0.90 12.97
C GLU A 36 -2.68 1.13 12.38
N SER A 37 -2.83 0.98 11.08
CA SER A 37 -4.11 1.01 10.37
C SER A 37 -4.63 -0.40 10.03
N TRP A 38 -3.99 -1.44 10.57
CA TRP A 38 -4.28 -2.85 10.28
C TRP A 38 -4.01 -3.27 8.82
N VAL A 39 -3.17 -2.53 8.10
CA VAL A 39 -2.64 -2.97 6.82
C VAL A 39 -1.38 -3.79 7.08
N PRO A 40 -1.35 -5.05 6.65
CA PRO A 40 -0.19 -5.90 6.85
C PRO A 40 1.03 -5.37 6.10
N ASP A 41 2.19 -5.53 6.69
CA ASP A 41 3.42 -5.38 5.93
C ASP A 41 3.80 -6.71 5.26
N PHE A 42 4.50 -6.61 4.12
CA PHE A 42 4.86 -7.80 3.33
C PHE A 42 6.02 -8.60 3.94
N ARG A 43 6.67 -8.12 5.01
CA ARG A 43 7.95 -8.66 5.51
C ARG A 43 7.90 -9.15 6.95
N SER A 44 6.92 -8.76 7.74
CA SER A 44 6.85 -9.26 9.12
C SER A 44 6.38 -10.72 9.14
N LYS A 45 6.99 -11.48 10.05
CA LYS A 45 6.76 -12.92 10.16
C LYS A 45 5.31 -13.34 10.42
N ASP A 46 4.46 -12.39 10.81
CA ASP A 46 3.11 -12.68 11.31
C ASP A 46 1.98 -12.29 10.34
N TRP A 47 2.31 -11.83 9.10
CA TRP A 47 1.27 -11.29 8.25
C TRP A 47 1.08 -11.98 6.90
N LEU A 48 1.46 -11.37 5.78
CA LEU A 48 1.01 -11.82 4.45
C LEU A 48 1.57 -13.19 4.08
N TYR A 49 2.85 -13.42 4.42
CA TYR A 49 3.58 -14.65 4.09
C TYR A 49 3.38 -15.78 5.10
N ASN A 50 2.81 -15.50 6.27
CA ASN A 50 2.59 -16.51 7.33
C ASN A 50 1.11 -16.80 7.62
N GLN A 51 0.18 -16.16 6.94
CA GLN A 51 -1.21 -16.58 6.99
C GLN A 51 -1.32 -17.87 6.18
N HIS A 52 -1.34 -19.01 6.87
CA HIS A 52 -1.71 -20.30 6.32
C HIS A 52 -3.18 -20.23 5.89
N ASP A 53 -3.40 -19.70 4.70
CA ASP A 53 -4.69 -19.74 4.06
C ASP A 53 -4.72 -21.05 3.26
N VAL A 54 -5.46 -22.03 3.74
CA VAL A 54 -5.55 -23.40 3.17
C VAL A 54 -5.77 -23.37 1.65
N GLN A 55 -6.39 -22.30 1.14
CA GLN A 55 -6.67 -22.13 -0.27
C GLN A 55 -5.42 -21.83 -1.11
N PHE A 56 -4.35 -21.27 -0.51
CA PHE A 56 -3.13 -20.86 -1.20
C PHE A 56 -1.88 -21.56 -0.66
N GLU A 57 -2.03 -22.61 0.15
CA GLU A 57 -0.90 -23.33 0.78
C GLU A 57 0.11 -23.92 -0.22
N ASP A 58 -0.34 -24.25 -1.42
CA ASP A 58 0.51 -24.82 -2.46
C ASP A 58 1.36 -23.76 -3.20
N TYR A 59 1.13 -22.46 -2.92
CA TYR A 59 1.80 -21.37 -3.61
C TYR A 59 2.81 -20.66 -2.73
N GLN A 60 3.93 -20.27 -3.34
CA GLN A 60 4.83 -19.28 -2.70
C GLN A 60 4.14 -17.92 -2.68
N PRO A 61 4.12 -17.20 -1.54
CA PRO A 61 3.42 -15.92 -1.43
C PRO A 61 3.89 -14.87 -2.45
N GLU A 62 5.18 -14.87 -2.79
CA GLU A 62 5.77 -14.00 -3.81
C GLU A 62 5.22 -14.28 -5.22
N TYR A 63 4.88 -15.54 -5.49
CA TYR A 63 4.27 -15.93 -6.76
C TYR A 63 2.86 -15.37 -6.90
N LEU A 64 2.05 -15.38 -5.84
CA LEU A 64 0.63 -15.01 -5.87
C LEU A 64 0.37 -13.56 -6.32
N LEU A 65 1.34 -12.65 -6.13
CA LEU A 65 1.29 -11.27 -6.63
C LEU A 65 2.30 -11.01 -7.74
N SER A 66 2.78 -12.06 -8.42
CA SER A 66 3.74 -11.93 -9.50
C SER A 66 3.06 -11.74 -10.86
N HIS A 67 3.82 -11.22 -11.82
CA HIS A 67 3.45 -11.17 -13.22
C HIS A 67 3.14 -12.57 -13.77
N SER A 68 3.94 -13.57 -13.37
CA SER A 68 3.73 -14.95 -13.78
C SER A 68 2.39 -15.51 -13.34
N CYS A 69 1.99 -15.26 -12.09
CA CYS A 69 0.68 -15.67 -11.59
C CYS A 69 -0.47 -14.97 -12.34
N LEU A 70 -0.34 -13.65 -12.56
CA LEU A 70 -1.37 -12.88 -13.27
C LEU A 70 -1.68 -13.46 -14.66
N TYR A 71 -0.65 -13.88 -15.42
CA TYR A 71 -0.86 -14.35 -16.78
C TYR A 71 -1.05 -15.86 -16.92
N ASN A 72 -0.48 -16.66 -16.03
CA ASN A 72 -0.60 -18.13 -16.09
C ASN A 72 -1.82 -18.63 -15.30
N GLU A 73 -2.10 -18.00 -14.17
CA GLU A 73 -3.18 -18.39 -13.24
C GLU A 73 -4.02 -17.18 -12.78
N PRO A 74 -4.63 -16.43 -13.72
CA PRO A 74 -5.28 -15.17 -13.40
C PRO A 74 -6.39 -15.29 -12.35
N LYS A 75 -7.12 -16.41 -12.29
CA LYS A 75 -8.13 -16.64 -11.25
C LYS A 75 -7.51 -16.66 -9.86
N VAL A 76 -6.40 -17.35 -9.67
CA VAL A 76 -5.67 -17.41 -8.40
C VAL A 76 -5.14 -16.03 -8.02
N PHE A 77 -4.54 -15.32 -9.00
CA PHE A 77 -4.06 -13.95 -8.78
C PHE A 77 -5.17 -13.02 -8.28
N PHE A 78 -6.30 -12.94 -9.01
CA PHE A 78 -7.38 -12.01 -8.65
C PHE A 78 -8.09 -12.40 -7.36
N GLU A 79 -8.19 -13.68 -7.05
CA GLU A 79 -8.75 -14.14 -5.80
C GLU A 79 -7.87 -13.72 -4.62
N TYR A 80 -6.57 -13.97 -4.70
CA TYR A 80 -5.62 -13.54 -3.70
C TYR A 80 -5.56 -12.01 -3.58
N TYR A 81 -5.54 -11.30 -4.71
CA TYR A 81 -5.54 -9.84 -4.75
C TYR A 81 -6.75 -9.25 -4.02
N ARG A 82 -7.95 -9.76 -4.26
CA ARG A 82 -9.18 -9.29 -3.60
C ARG A 82 -9.16 -9.54 -2.11
N GLN A 83 -8.64 -10.66 -1.67
CA GLN A 83 -8.60 -11.00 -0.25
C GLN A 83 -7.55 -10.19 0.53
N LYS A 84 -6.42 -9.90 -0.11
CA LYS A 84 -5.25 -9.34 0.60
C LYS A 84 -4.98 -7.87 0.31
N MET A 85 -5.43 -7.35 -0.85
CA MET A 85 -5.13 -5.99 -1.29
C MET A 85 -6.30 -5.01 -1.12
N ASP A 86 -7.45 -5.45 -0.62
CA ASP A 86 -8.61 -4.57 -0.40
C ASP A 86 -8.41 -3.65 0.81
N CYS A 87 -7.79 -2.52 0.58
CA CYS A 87 -7.61 -1.46 1.57
C CYS A 87 -8.69 -0.36 1.52
N ARG A 88 -9.79 -0.56 0.78
CA ARG A 88 -10.83 0.46 0.57
C ARG A 88 -11.49 0.91 1.87
N TRP A 89 -11.66 0.00 2.81
CA TRP A 89 -12.31 0.24 4.11
C TRP A 89 -11.35 0.64 5.23
N VAL A 90 -10.06 0.61 4.96
CA VAL A 90 -9.03 0.95 5.94
C VAL A 90 -8.99 2.46 6.16
N LYS A 91 -8.86 2.86 7.41
CA LYS A 91 -8.79 4.27 7.81
C LYS A 91 -7.35 4.69 8.10
N PRO A 92 -6.98 5.92 7.71
CA PRO A 92 -5.68 6.49 8.09
C PRO A 92 -5.52 6.54 9.61
N ASN A 93 -4.35 6.16 10.09
CA ASN A 93 -3.98 6.30 11.51
C ASN A 93 -3.49 7.72 11.83
N ILE A 94 -3.05 7.91 13.08
CA ILE A 94 -2.63 9.22 13.56
C ILE A 94 -1.41 9.77 12.81
N THR A 95 -0.48 8.92 12.38
CA THR A 95 0.71 9.34 11.63
C THR A 95 0.33 9.96 10.28
N HIS A 96 -0.55 9.30 9.52
CA HIS A 96 -1.04 9.84 8.25
C HIS A 96 -1.70 11.22 8.43
N LYS A 97 -2.54 11.36 9.47
CA LYS A 97 -3.23 12.62 9.78
C LYS A 97 -2.26 13.72 10.18
N LYS A 98 -1.24 13.41 11.00
CA LYS A 98 -0.22 14.38 11.40
C LYS A 98 0.65 14.85 10.25
N LEU A 99 0.97 13.97 9.31
CA LEU A 99 1.68 14.37 8.08
C LEU A 99 0.85 15.36 7.26
N ALA A 100 -0.45 15.09 7.08
CA ALA A 100 -1.34 16.02 6.39
C ALA A 100 -1.49 17.38 7.13
N GLU A 101 -1.48 17.38 8.47
CA GLU A 101 -1.46 18.62 9.26
C GLU A 101 -0.17 19.42 9.05
N LEU A 102 1.00 18.75 9.04
CA LEU A 102 2.29 19.40 8.76
C LEU A 102 2.36 19.96 7.33
N GLU A 103 1.76 19.31 6.35
CA GLU A 103 1.65 19.80 4.99
C GLU A 103 0.80 21.07 4.92
N LYS A 104 -0.36 21.11 5.61
CA LYS A 104 -1.23 22.31 5.67
C LYS A 104 -0.54 23.55 6.22
N VAL A 105 0.40 23.38 7.13
CA VAL A 105 1.18 24.51 7.70
C VAL A 105 2.52 24.71 6.99
N TRP A 106 2.67 24.15 5.80
CA TRP A 106 3.84 24.32 4.93
C TRP A 106 5.17 23.82 5.51
N LYS A 107 5.13 22.99 6.54
CA LYS A 107 6.32 22.33 7.12
C LYS A 107 6.70 21.06 6.35
N LEU A 108 5.73 20.27 5.90
CA LEU A 108 5.97 19.08 5.11
C LEU A 108 5.83 19.41 3.62
N SER A 109 6.89 19.16 2.87
CA SER A 109 6.95 19.43 1.43
C SER A 109 6.44 18.28 0.58
N ALA A 110 6.67 17.03 1.03
CA ALA A 110 6.22 15.83 0.34
C ALA A 110 6.20 14.61 1.25
N VAL A 111 5.30 13.70 0.92
CA VAL A 111 5.33 12.30 1.38
C VAL A 111 5.81 11.45 0.22
N ILE A 112 6.89 10.70 0.43
CA ILE A 112 7.38 9.69 -0.51
C ILE A 112 7.09 8.33 0.10
N THR A 113 6.28 7.52 -0.55
CA THR A 113 5.84 6.23 -0.01
C THR A 113 6.02 5.08 -0.98
N GLN A 114 6.39 3.92 -0.45
CA GLN A 114 6.34 2.64 -1.14
C GLN A 114 4.99 1.93 -0.97
N ASN A 115 4.11 2.47 -0.12
CA ASN A 115 2.80 1.88 0.11
C ASN A 115 1.86 2.15 -1.05
N ILE A 116 1.00 1.19 -1.31
CA ILE A 116 -0.02 1.22 -2.36
C ILE A 116 -1.44 1.34 -1.78
N ASP A 117 -1.56 1.58 -0.46
CA ASP A 117 -2.82 1.54 0.31
C ASP A 117 -3.63 2.84 0.26
N TRP A 118 -3.06 3.90 -0.31
CA TRP A 118 -3.68 5.21 -0.46
C TRP A 118 -4.05 5.92 0.84
N LEU A 119 -3.50 5.53 1.98
CA LEU A 119 -3.85 6.08 3.28
C LEU A 119 -3.39 7.52 3.49
N HIS A 120 -2.29 7.93 2.86
CA HIS A 120 -1.85 9.32 2.90
C HIS A 120 -2.85 10.25 2.21
N GLN A 121 -3.34 9.88 1.03
CA GLN A 121 -4.35 10.65 0.29
C GLN A 121 -5.69 10.65 1.04
N LYS A 122 -6.10 9.50 1.61
CA LYS A 122 -7.27 9.43 2.50
C LYS A 122 -7.16 10.31 3.75
N ALA A 123 -5.95 10.60 4.21
CA ALA A 123 -5.67 11.53 5.30
C ALA A 123 -5.63 13.00 4.84
N TRP A 124 -5.86 13.27 3.56
CA TRP A 124 -5.80 14.57 2.92
C TRP A 124 -4.40 15.15 2.70
N SER A 125 -3.35 14.31 2.65
CA SER A 125 -2.07 14.71 2.08
C SER A 125 -2.22 14.95 0.57
N ILE A 126 -1.64 16.02 0.08
CA ILE A 126 -1.76 16.47 -1.32
C ILE A 126 -0.53 16.04 -2.14
N ASN A 127 0.66 16.30 -1.60
CA ASN A 127 1.90 16.00 -2.31
C ASN A 127 2.45 14.64 -1.91
N VAL A 128 1.85 13.58 -2.46
CA VAL A 128 2.22 12.19 -2.21
C VAL A 128 2.83 11.58 -3.46
N LEU A 129 4.08 11.12 -3.34
CA LEU A 129 4.83 10.45 -4.39
C LEU A 129 4.84 8.93 -4.12
N GLU A 130 4.04 8.19 -4.85
CA GLU A 130 3.97 6.73 -4.78
C GLU A 130 5.07 6.14 -5.68
N VAL A 131 6.14 5.58 -5.07
CA VAL A 131 7.31 5.09 -5.82
C VAL A 131 7.19 3.63 -6.25
N HIS A 132 6.19 2.92 -5.77
CA HIS A 132 5.89 1.52 -6.10
C HIS A 132 4.59 1.33 -6.88
N TRP A 133 4.01 2.36 -7.49
CA TRP A 133 2.72 2.28 -8.17
C TRP A 133 1.52 2.49 -7.21
N THR A 134 0.32 2.27 -7.71
CA THR A 134 -0.90 2.54 -6.94
C THR A 134 -1.98 1.49 -7.19
N THR A 135 -2.72 1.14 -6.14
CA THR A 135 -3.96 0.34 -6.27
C THR A 135 -5.12 1.15 -6.84
N GLN A 136 -4.95 2.47 -6.98
CA GLN A 136 -6.01 3.39 -7.43
C GLN A 136 -6.08 3.50 -8.94
N ARG A 137 -5.31 2.72 -9.68
CA ARG A 137 -5.30 2.73 -11.11
C ARG A 137 -5.38 1.31 -11.66
N VAL A 138 -6.37 1.09 -12.53
CA VAL A 138 -6.60 -0.17 -13.22
C VAL A 138 -6.69 0.13 -14.70
N TYR A 139 -6.06 -0.68 -15.52
CA TYR A 139 -6.06 -0.48 -16.96
C TYR A 139 -6.06 -1.80 -17.71
N CYS A 140 -6.44 -1.70 -18.99
CA CYS A 140 -6.36 -2.80 -19.91
C CYS A 140 -4.95 -2.88 -20.50
N ASP A 141 -4.31 -4.02 -20.36
CA ASP A 141 -2.94 -4.26 -20.84
C ASP A 141 -2.80 -4.26 -22.38
N LYS A 142 -3.92 -4.23 -23.12
CA LYS A 142 -3.94 -4.23 -24.59
C LYS A 142 -4.26 -2.87 -25.20
N CYS A 143 -5.16 -2.11 -24.61
CA CYS A 143 -5.65 -0.87 -25.21
C CYS A 143 -5.51 0.36 -24.29
N ASP A 144 -4.84 0.20 -23.15
CA ASP A 144 -4.55 1.24 -22.15
C ASP A 144 -5.79 1.97 -21.60
N LYS A 145 -7.01 1.45 -21.86
CA LYS A 145 -8.23 2.03 -21.30
C LYS A 145 -8.20 1.93 -19.79
N LEU A 146 -8.39 3.07 -19.11
CA LEU A 146 -8.45 3.16 -17.67
C LEU A 146 -9.84 2.77 -17.15
N TYR A 147 -9.85 2.17 -15.96
CA TYR A 147 -11.04 1.72 -15.25
C TYR A 147 -10.98 2.17 -13.80
N ASP A 148 -12.16 2.30 -13.18
CA ASP A 148 -12.27 2.50 -11.75
C ASP A 148 -11.68 1.28 -11.01
N PRO A 149 -10.83 1.47 -9.98
CA PRO A 149 -10.25 0.38 -9.21
C PRO A 149 -11.27 -0.60 -8.61
N ASP A 150 -12.46 -0.12 -8.30
CA ASP A 150 -13.53 -0.97 -7.75
C ASP A 150 -13.91 -2.12 -8.66
N VAL A 151 -13.62 -2.03 -9.97
CA VAL A 151 -13.86 -3.12 -10.92
C VAL A 151 -13.16 -4.42 -10.50
N LEU A 152 -11.96 -4.36 -9.90
CA LEU A 152 -11.23 -5.54 -9.45
C LEU A 152 -11.90 -6.26 -8.28
N PHE A 153 -12.73 -5.56 -7.51
CA PHE A 153 -13.37 -6.06 -6.29
C PHE A 153 -14.86 -6.38 -6.47
N THR A 154 -15.49 -5.91 -7.54
CA THR A 154 -16.92 -6.15 -7.82
C THR A 154 -17.16 -7.51 -8.45
N PHE A 155 -16.24 -8.04 -9.24
CA PHE A 155 -16.34 -9.36 -9.87
C PHE A 155 -15.85 -10.44 -8.89
N LYS A 156 -16.74 -10.95 -8.05
CA LYS A 156 -16.43 -12.09 -7.18
C LYS A 156 -16.14 -13.33 -8.04
N TRP A 157 -14.98 -13.96 -7.81
CA TRP A 157 -14.58 -15.24 -8.40
C TRP A 157 -14.30 -15.24 -9.90
N ASP A 158 -14.25 -14.07 -10.55
CA ASP A 158 -14.00 -14.00 -11.99
C ASP A 158 -12.88 -13.04 -12.35
N ILE A 159 -12.35 -13.21 -13.56
CA ILE A 159 -11.30 -12.36 -14.11
C ILE A 159 -11.97 -11.11 -14.68
N PRO A 160 -11.54 -9.89 -14.30
CA PRO A 160 -12.09 -8.68 -14.86
C PRO A 160 -11.56 -8.47 -16.28
N TYR A 161 -12.48 -8.24 -17.23
CA TYR A 161 -12.15 -8.02 -18.64
C TYR A 161 -12.54 -6.61 -19.11
N CYS A 162 -11.71 -6.07 -19.99
CA CYS A 162 -11.98 -4.88 -20.77
C CYS A 162 -13.03 -5.15 -21.86
N GLU A 163 -13.72 -4.11 -22.30
CA GLU A 163 -14.63 -4.18 -23.46
C GLU A 163 -13.94 -4.69 -24.73
N CYS A 164 -12.62 -4.52 -24.87
CA CYS A 164 -11.83 -5.08 -25.97
C CYS A 164 -11.57 -6.59 -25.87
N GLY A 165 -12.09 -7.25 -24.82
CA GLY A 165 -11.93 -8.68 -24.54
C GLY A 165 -10.61 -9.05 -23.87
N TRP A 166 -9.77 -8.08 -23.51
CA TRP A 166 -8.51 -8.37 -22.80
C TRP A 166 -8.65 -8.18 -21.30
N MET A 167 -7.79 -8.85 -20.53
CA MET A 167 -7.79 -8.79 -19.07
C MET A 167 -7.43 -7.39 -18.57
N LEU A 168 -8.10 -6.94 -17.50
CA LEU A 168 -7.73 -5.76 -16.74
C LEU A 168 -6.64 -6.12 -15.72
N ARG A 169 -5.79 -5.17 -15.40
CA ARG A 169 -4.80 -5.34 -14.35
C ARG A 169 -4.63 -4.10 -13.48
N PRO A 170 -4.27 -4.26 -12.20
CA PRO A 170 -3.87 -3.14 -11.37
C PRO A 170 -2.54 -2.55 -11.82
N ASP A 171 -2.36 -1.25 -11.63
CA ASP A 171 -1.09 -0.56 -11.82
C ASP A 171 -0.20 -0.75 -10.57
N VAL A 172 0.23 -1.98 -10.36
CA VAL A 172 1.12 -2.37 -9.27
C VAL A 172 2.31 -3.10 -9.88
N THR A 173 3.52 -2.80 -9.43
CA THR A 173 4.68 -3.60 -9.81
C THR A 173 4.54 -4.98 -9.23
N ILE A 174 4.22 -5.88 -10.08
CA ILE A 174 4.16 -7.30 -9.78
C ILE A 174 5.60 -7.79 -9.77
N LEU A 175 6.05 -8.33 -8.64
CA LEU A 175 7.41 -8.83 -8.48
C LEU A 175 7.81 -9.68 -9.70
N PHE A 176 8.84 -9.25 -10.41
CA PHE A 176 9.43 -10.05 -11.46
C PHE A 176 10.27 -11.15 -10.79
N HIS A 177 9.82 -12.39 -10.84
CA HIS A 177 10.73 -13.51 -10.75
C HIS A 177 11.43 -13.64 -12.11
N GLN A 178 12.73 -13.36 -12.12
CA GLN A 178 13.63 -13.79 -13.18
C GLN A 178 13.80 -15.31 -13.11
#